data_db8653dc11679c05e8c93a11f0f4fdc6
#
_entry.id   db8653dc11679c05e8c93a11f0f4fdc6
#
_cell.length_a   1.000
_cell.length_b   1.000
_cell.length_c   1.000
_cell.angle_alpha   90.00
_cell.angle_beta   90.00
_cell.angle_gamma   90.00
#
_symmetry.space_group_name_H-M   'P 1'
#
loop_
_entity.id
_entity.type
_entity.pdbx_description
1 polymer ?
#
loop_
_entity_poly.entity_id
_entity_poly.type
_entity_poly.pdbx_seq_one_letter_code
_entity_poly.pdbx_strand_id
1 'polypeptide(L)'
;MVPANPAAFGDVVLARKDTPASYHLACCHDDALQGITHVIRGEDIRDMTSVHVLLQALMDWPTPLYRFHPLLLGPDGKKLSKRAGDKGLAAFREEGLTPGDIRAMIAAA
;
A
#
# COMPACT_ATOMS: atom_id res chain seq x y z
N MET A 1 18.99 -2.45 -4.95
CA MET A 1 18.59 -2.35 -3.53
C MET A 1 18.55 -0.89 -3.12
N VAL A 2 17.47 -0.45 -2.51
CA VAL A 2 17.31 0.94 -2.07
C VAL A 2 17.47 0.97 -0.55
N PRO A 3 18.33 1.84 0.02
CA PRO A 3 18.48 1.92 1.47
C PRO A 3 17.21 2.50 2.12
N ALA A 4 16.83 1.94 3.26
CA ALA A 4 15.73 2.45 4.06
C ALA A 4 16.15 3.73 4.79
N ASN A 5 15.26 4.71 4.85
CA ASN A 5 15.48 5.96 5.56
C ASN A 5 14.30 6.27 6.51
N PRO A 6 14.14 5.51 7.61
CA PRO A 6 13.01 5.71 8.52
C PRO A 6 13.07 7.04 9.26
N ALA A 7 14.26 7.60 9.47
CA ALA A 7 14.42 8.86 10.16
C ALA A 7 13.76 10.06 9.45
N ALA A 8 13.49 9.93 8.14
CA ALA A 8 12.82 10.98 7.36
C ALA A 8 11.40 11.28 7.85
N PHE A 9 10.76 10.34 8.57
CA PHE A 9 9.38 10.47 9.05
C PHE A 9 9.26 10.96 10.49
N GLY A 10 10.38 11.04 11.23
CA GLY A 10 10.32 11.32 12.66
C GLY A 10 9.53 10.25 13.41
N ASP A 11 8.74 10.66 14.39
CA ASP A 11 7.93 9.75 15.18
C ASP A 11 6.69 9.29 14.40
N VAL A 12 6.43 7.99 14.42
CA VAL A 12 5.29 7.38 13.73
C VAL A 12 4.40 6.69 14.77
N VAL A 13 3.09 6.97 14.72
CA VAL A 13 2.13 6.35 15.64
C VAL A 13 1.93 4.89 15.26
N LEU A 14 2.22 3.98 16.20
CA LEU A 14 2.05 2.54 16.03
C LEU A 14 0.80 2.00 16.73
N ALA A 15 0.42 2.64 17.84
CA ALA A 15 -0.74 2.24 18.62
C ALA A 15 -1.27 3.47 19.36
N ARG A 16 -2.57 3.47 19.64
CA ARG A 16 -3.23 4.50 20.43
C ARG A 16 -4.10 3.86 21.49
N LYS A 17 -4.49 4.62 22.51
CA LYS A 17 -5.34 4.14 23.58
C LYS A 17 -6.67 3.57 23.08
N ASP A 18 -7.26 4.22 22.06
CA ASP A 18 -8.54 3.86 21.45
C ASP A 18 -8.40 2.94 20.24
N THR A 19 -7.18 2.80 19.72
CA THR A 19 -6.91 1.98 18.55
C THR A 19 -5.61 1.21 18.80
N PRO A 20 -5.68 -0.09 19.15
CA PRO A 20 -4.53 -0.84 19.67
C PRO A 20 -3.41 -1.07 18.67
N ALA A 21 -3.66 -0.92 17.38
CA ALA A 21 -2.62 -1.05 16.36
C ALA A 21 -2.89 -0.13 15.18
N SER A 22 -1.82 0.47 14.64
CA SER A 22 -1.86 1.17 13.36
C SER A 22 -1.74 0.16 12.22
N TYR A 23 -2.03 0.62 11.00
CA TYR A 23 -1.77 -0.16 9.78
C TYR A 23 -0.32 -0.63 9.72
N HIS A 24 0.65 0.22 10.07
CA HIS A 24 2.07 -0.09 10.00
C HIS A 24 2.45 -1.27 10.88
N LEU A 25 2.00 -1.25 12.13
CA LEU A 25 2.28 -2.34 13.08
C LEU A 25 1.55 -3.62 12.67
N ALA A 26 0.27 -3.54 12.35
CA ALA A 26 -0.55 -4.69 11.98
C ALA A 26 -0.04 -5.37 10.70
N CYS A 27 0.30 -4.60 9.69
CA CYS A 27 0.81 -5.10 8.42
C CYS A 27 2.13 -5.88 8.61
N CYS A 28 3.09 -5.29 9.32
CA CYS A 28 4.38 -5.94 9.55
C CYS A 28 4.26 -7.20 10.41
N HIS A 29 3.43 -7.15 11.44
CA HIS A 29 3.16 -8.30 12.30
C HIS A 29 2.53 -9.45 11.51
N ASP A 30 1.48 -9.16 10.74
CA ASP A 30 0.74 -10.18 9.99
C ASP A 30 1.59 -10.79 8.88
N ASP A 31 2.40 -9.98 8.20
CA ASP A 31 3.33 -10.48 7.19
C ASP A 31 4.35 -11.45 7.80
N ALA A 32 4.89 -11.12 8.96
CA ALA A 32 5.82 -12.00 9.67
C ALA A 32 5.13 -13.30 10.11
N LEU A 33 3.93 -13.20 10.67
CA LEU A 33 3.15 -14.35 11.14
C LEU A 33 2.80 -15.31 10.00
N GLN A 34 2.46 -14.77 8.84
CA GLN A 34 2.05 -15.56 7.67
C GLN A 34 3.24 -16.02 6.81
N GLY A 35 4.45 -15.64 7.14
CA GLY A 35 5.64 -16.03 6.39
C GLY A 35 5.73 -15.39 5.00
N ILE A 36 5.22 -14.16 4.85
CA ILE A 36 5.23 -13.44 3.58
C ILE A 36 6.67 -13.13 3.18
N THR A 37 7.06 -13.53 1.99
CA THR A 37 8.41 -13.33 1.45
C THR A 37 8.50 -12.16 0.47
N HIS A 38 7.41 -11.83 -0.21
CA HIS A 38 7.33 -10.79 -1.21
C HIS A 38 6.09 -9.93 -0.98
N VAL A 39 6.26 -8.62 -0.99
CA VAL A 39 5.17 -7.65 -0.86
C VAL A 39 5.12 -6.81 -2.12
N ILE A 40 3.94 -6.78 -2.76
CA ILE A 40 3.67 -5.93 -3.92
C ILE A 40 2.69 -4.86 -3.45
N ARG A 41 3.07 -3.61 -3.61
CA ARG A 41 2.27 -2.46 -3.16
C ARG A 41 2.39 -1.26 -4.09
N GLY A 42 1.49 -0.31 -3.95
CA GLY A 42 1.53 0.92 -4.73
C GLY A 42 2.70 1.82 -4.37
N GLU A 43 3.15 2.63 -5.31
CA GLU A 43 4.24 3.59 -5.10
C GLU A 43 3.90 4.68 -4.08
N ASP A 44 2.63 4.90 -3.78
CA ASP A 44 2.17 5.88 -2.81
C ASP A 44 2.65 5.59 -1.38
N ILE A 45 3.01 4.34 -1.08
CA ILE A 45 3.54 3.96 0.23
C ILE A 45 5.00 3.49 0.16
N ARG A 46 5.68 3.79 -0.96
CA ARG A 46 7.10 3.43 -1.11
C ARG A 46 7.95 3.99 0.02
N ASP A 47 7.85 5.28 0.28
CA ASP A 47 8.69 5.93 1.29
C ASP A 47 8.39 5.41 2.70
N MET A 48 7.12 5.16 3.02
CA MET A 48 6.70 4.61 4.31
C MET A 48 7.21 3.19 4.53
N THR A 49 7.61 2.48 3.48
CA THR A 49 8.22 1.15 3.59
C THR A 49 9.49 1.17 4.44
N SER A 50 10.20 2.29 4.50
CA SER A 50 11.35 2.47 5.40
C SER A 50 10.97 2.29 6.87
N VAL A 51 9.79 2.75 7.27
CA VAL A 51 9.27 2.56 8.63
C VAL A 51 8.97 1.08 8.89
N HIS A 52 8.41 0.38 7.90
CA HIS A 52 8.13 -1.06 8.01
C HIS A 52 9.43 -1.86 8.17
N VAL A 53 10.47 -1.52 7.41
CA VAL A 53 11.78 -2.16 7.53
C VAL A 53 12.38 -1.94 8.92
N LEU A 54 12.26 -0.73 9.47
CA LEU A 54 12.69 -0.45 10.83
C LEU A 54 11.94 -1.29 11.86
N LEU A 55 10.61 -1.38 11.75
CA LEU A 55 9.80 -2.21 12.64
C LEU A 55 10.21 -3.66 12.59
N GLN A 56 10.43 -4.20 11.40
CA GLN A 56 10.87 -5.58 11.23
C GLN A 56 12.22 -5.82 11.91
N ALA A 57 13.16 -4.89 11.77
CA ALA A 57 14.46 -4.99 12.43
C ALA A 57 14.35 -4.95 13.96
N LEU A 58 13.55 -4.04 14.49
CA LEU A 58 13.37 -3.88 15.94
C LEU A 58 12.63 -5.05 16.59
N MET A 59 11.72 -5.68 15.86
CA MET A 59 10.93 -6.81 16.33
C MET A 59 11.56 -8.17 15.98
N ASP A 60 12.71 -8.15 15.33
CA ASP A 60 13.38 -9.36 14.85
C ASP A 60 12.51 -10.21 13.92
N TRP A 61 11.74 -9.52 13.08
CA TRP A 61 10.93 -10.15 12.03
C TRP A 61 11.70 -10.18 10.71
N PRO A 62 11.48 -11.22 9.87
CA PRO A 62 12.10 -11.25 8.54
C PRO A 62 11.64 -10.06 7.69
N THR A 63 12.56 -9.47 6.92
CA THR A 63 12.24 -8.40 6.00
C THR A 63 11.92 -9.00 4.64
N PRO A 64 10.69 -8.84 4.13
CA PRO A 64 10.32 -9.32 2.81
C PRO A 64 10.98 -8.50 1.70
N LEU A 65 10.95 -9.02 0.48
CA LEU A 65 11.29 -8.26 -0.70
C LEU A 65 10.09 -7.42 -1.12
N TYR A 66 10.32 -6.13 -1.40
CA TYR A 66 9.27 -5.19 -1.78
C TYR A 66 9.35 -4.87 -3.27
N ARG A 67 8.18 -4.89 -3.91
CA ARG A 67 8.02 -4.45 -5.29
C ARG A 67 6.89 -3.43 -5.37
N PHE A 68 7.13 -2.32 -6.08
CA PHE A 68 6.17 -1.24 -6.19
C PHE A 68 5.60 -1.17 -7.59
N HIS A 69 4.30 -0.96 -7.70
CA HIS A 69 3.62 -0.74 -8.97
C HIS A 69 3.18 0.72 -9.07
N PRO A 70 3.09 1.25 -10.30
CA PRO A 70 2.61 2.61 -10.50
C PRO A 70 1.14 2.75 -10.08
N LEU A 71 0.75 3.99 -9.78
CA LEU A 71 -0.62 4.32 -9.41
C LEU A 71 -1.47 4.56 -10.64
N LEU A 72 -2.75 4.21 -10.55
CA LEU A 72 -3.75 4.60 -11.55
C LEU A 72 -4.18 6.03 -11.25
N LEU A 73 -4.10 6.89 -12.27
CA LEU A 73 -4.39 8.30 -12.14
C LEU A 73 -5.71 8.64 -12.80
N GLY A 74 -6.44 9.61 -12.23
CA GLY A 74 -7.61 10.21 -12.84
C GLY A 74 -7.24 11.23 -13.91
N PRO A 75 -8.25 11.83 -14.57
CA PRO A 75 -8.02 12.88 -15.60
C PRO A 75 -7.25 14.10 -15.08
N ASP A 76 -7.30 14.34 -13.77
CA ASP A 76 -6.57 15.44 -13.11
C ASP A 76 -5.11 15.10 -12.78
N GLY A 77 -4.63 13.91 -13.15
CA GLY A 77 -3.30 13.42 -12.85
C GLY A 77 -3.08 12.98 -11.40
N LYS A 78 -4.13 12.93 -10.59
CA LYS A 78 -4.08 12.49 -9.20
C LYS A 78 -4.52 11.04 -9.06
N LYS A 79 -3.99 10.37 -8.02
CA LYS A 79 -4.36 9.00 -7.68
C LYS A 79 -5.87 8.87 -7.51
N LEU A 80 -6.45 7.83 -8.10
CA LEU A 80 -7.85 7.48 -7.90
C LEU A 80 -8.11 7.13 -6.44
N SER A 81 -9.18 7.67 -5.86
CA SER A 81 -9.54 7.40 -4.47
C SER A 81 -11.03 7.61 -4.22
N LYS A 82 -11.55 6.94 -3.19
CA LYS A 82 -12.92 7.17 -2.70
C LYS A 82 -13.12 8.61 -2.22
N ARG A 83 -12.08 9.18 -1.60
CA ARG A 83 -12.10 10.53 -1.05
C ARG A 83 -12.27 11.59 -2.14
N ALA A 84 -11.71 11.35 -3.32
CA ALA A 84 -11.87 12.22 -4.49
C ALA A 84 -13.19 11.99 -5.23
N GLY A 85 -14.01 11.02 -4.82
CA GLY A 85 -15.27 10.69 -5.48
C GLY A 85 -15.11 9.91 -6.76
N ASP A 86 -13.97 9.26 -6.97
CA ASP A 86 -13.70 8.47 -8.16
C ASP A 86 -14.63 7.25 -8.25
N LYS A 87 -14.98 6.88 -9.49
CA LYS A 87 -15.90 5.80 -9.78
C LYS A 87 -15.36 4.45 -9.33
N GLY A 88 -16.16 3.72 -8.54
CA GLY A 88 -15.84 2.36 -8.11
C GLY A 88 -16.22 1.32 -9.16
N LEU A 89 -15.76 0.09 -8.96
CA LEU A 89 -16.03 -1.02 -9.89
C LEU A 89 -17.53 -1.31 -10.03
N ALA A 90 -18.33 -1.13 -8.99
CA ALA A 90 -19.78 -1.33 -9.05
C ALA A 90 -20.44 -0.41 -10.07
N ALA A 91 -20.03 0.87 -10.12
CA ALA A 91 -20.55 1.83 -11.09
C ALA A 91 -20.20 1.44 -12.53
N PHE A 92 -18.98 0.96 -12.76
CA PHE A 92 -18.60 0.45 -14.09
C PHE A 92 -19.44 -0.76 -14.50
N ARG A 93 -19.73 -1.66 -13.55
CA ARG A 93 -20.59 -2.83 -13.81
C ARG A 93 -22.00 -2.38 -14.20
N GLU A 94 -22.56 -1.40 -13.52
CA GLU A 94 -23.88 -0.83 -13.84
C GLU A 94 -23.93 -0.21 -15.23
N GLU A 95 -22.80 0.30 -15.72
CA GLU A 95 -22.65 0.82 -17.09
C GLU A 95 -22.47 -0.28 -18.14
N GLY A 96 -22.40 -1.54 -17.71
CA GLY A 96 -22.26 -2.68 -18.61
C GLY A 96 -20.84 -3.12 -18.92
N LEU A 97 -19.84 -2.55 -18.23
CA LEU A 97 -18.46 -2.97 -18.42
C LEU A 97 -18.19 -4.31 -17.75
N THR A 98 -17.38 -5.14 -18.43
CA THR A 98 -16.95 -6.44 -17.94
C THR A 98 -15.62 -6.34 -17.19
N PRO A 99 -15.23 -7.37 -16.39
CA PRO A 99 -13.89 -7.43 -15.82
C PRO A 99 -12.78 -7.32 -16.87
N GLY A 100 -12.98 -7.88 -18.06
CA GLY A 100 -12.05 -7.78 -19.18
C GLY A 100 -11.85 -6.34 -19.65
N ASP A 101 -12.93 -5.56 -19.71
CA ASP A 101 -12.87 -4.14 -20.06
C ASP A 101 -12.04 -3.36 -19.05
N ILE A 102 -12.23 -3.62 -17.76
CA ILE A 102 -11.47 -2.96 -16.69
C ILE A 102 -9.99 -3.31 -16.78
N ARG A 103 -9.66 -4.57 -17.02
CA ARG A 103 -8.25 -4.99 -17.19
C ARG A 103 -7.60 -4.30 -18.37
N ALA A 104 -8.32 -4.14 -19.48
CA ALA A 104 -7.83 -3.44 -20.64
C ALA A 104 -7.56 -1.96 -20.35
N MET A 105 -8.44 -1.30 -19.59
CA MET A 105 -8.24 0.09 -19.14
C MET A 105 -6.99 0.23 -18.29
N ILE A 106 -6.76 -0.70 -17.35
CA ILE A 106 -5.57 -0.71 -16.50
C ILE A 106 -4.31 -0.89 -17.34
N ALA A 107 -4.33 -1.81 -18.29
CA ALA A 107 -3.18 -2.07 -19.16
C ALA A 107 -2.83 -0.90 -20.09
N ALA A 108 -3.80 -0.07 -20.44
CA ALA A 108 -3.62 1.12 -21.27
C ALA A 108 -3.14 2.34 -20.49
N ALA A 109 -3.17 2.30 -19.16
CA ALA A 109 -2.81 3.43 -18.31
C ALA A 109 -1.29 3.64 -18.21
#